data_7373af16615209bcc02b2affc005d810
#
_entry.id   7373af16615209bcc02b2affc005d810
#
_cell.length_a   1.000
_cell.length_b   1.000
_cell.length_c   1.000
_cell.angle_alpha   90.00
_cell.angle_beta   90.00
_cell.angle_gamma   90.00
#
_symmetry.space_group_name_H-M   'P 1'
#
loop_
_entity.id
_entity.type
_entity.pdbx_description
1 polymer ?
#
loop_
_entity_poly.entity_id
_entity_poly.type
_entity_poly.pdbx_seq_one_letter_code
_entity_poly.pdbx_strand_id
1 'polypeptide(L)'
;PYEEPAYSILQNHALHRQEVYGMVGELPRPMRPEELAAMSETALNTRIQYVPTGREILTVAVCGGAGSDFMGEALAAGAEAFLTGEVKHHEWFMAAEQGLCLMAAGHHATEHPAMPQLAKQLRAALPGLPVEVFDSDPARWGGI
;
A
#
# COMPACT_ATOMS: atom_id res chain seq x y z
N PRO A 1 -18.96 -15.84 5.59
CA PRO A 1 -18.19 -16.02 4.37
C PRO A 1 -17.34 -14.77 4.20
N TYR A 2 -16.03 -14.95 4.16
CA TYR A 2 -15.10 -13.88 3.80
C TYR A 2 -15.25 -13.73 2.28
N GLU A 3 -15.87 -12.66 1.82
CA GLU A 3 -15.76 -12.26 0.43
C GLU A 3 -14.33 -11.70 0.27
N GLU A 4 -13.46 -12.47 -0.36
CA GLU A 4 -12.15 -11.96 -0.74
C GLU A 4 -12.38 -10.88 -1.80
N PRO A 5 -11.86 -9.66 -1.60
CA PRO A 5 -11.95 -8.62 -2.63
C PRO A 5 -11.26 -9.11 -3.90
N ALA A 6 -11.80 -8.79 -5.07
CA ALA A 6 -11.14 -9.06 -6.33
C ALA A 6 -9.80 -8.32 -6.36
N TYR A 7 -8.68 -9.05 -6.45
CA TYR A 7 -7.35 -8.47 -6.56
C TYR A 7 -6.51 -9.22 -7.58
N SER A 8 -5.59 -8.52 -8.18
CA SER A 8 -4.55 -9.09 -9.04
C SER A 8 -3.19 -8.92 -8.37
N ILE A 9 -2.33 -9.91 -8.54
CA ILE A 9 -1.00 -9.93 -7.92
C ILE A 9 -0.01 -9.30 -8.87
N LEU A 10 0.73 -8.30 -8.41
CA LEU A 10 1.87 -7.74 -9.13
C LEU A 10 3.03 -8.75 -9.09
N GLN A 11 3.55 -9.12 -10.26
CA GLN A 11 4.63 -10.10 -10.40
C GLN A 11 5.91 -9.42 -10.89
N ASN A 12 7.03 -9.76 -10.28
CA ASN A 12 8.34 -9.39 -10.79
C ASN A 12 8.77 -10.40 -11.87
N HIS A 13 8.78 -9.99 -13.13
CA HIS A 13 9.16 -10.83 -14.26
C HIS A 13 10.67 -11.12 -14.36
N ALA A 14 11.53 -10.42 -13.62
CA ALA A 14 12.98 -10.51 -13.76
C ALA A 14 13.61 -11.78 -13.17
N LEU A 15 12.94 -12.51 -12.28
CA LEU A 15 13.57 -13.57 -11.47
C LEU A 15 13.00 -14.97 -11.65
N HIS A 16 12.13 -15.26 -12.61
CA HIS A 16 11.47 -16.58 -12.78
C HIS A 16 10.87 -17.18 -11.50
N ARG A 17 10.79 -16.42 -10.39
CA ARG A 17 10.07 -16.74 -9.17
C ARG A 17 8.80 -15.92 -9.16
N GLN A 18 7.69 -16.54 -8.82
CA GLN A 18 6.44 -15.83 -8.51
C GLN A 18 6.62 -15.16 -7.13
N GLU A 19 7.42 -14.12 -7.09
CA GLU A 19 7.50 -13.25 -5.91
C GLU A 19 6.41 -12.19 -6.07
N VAL A 20 5.52 -12.15 -5.11
CA VAL A 20 4.41 -11.21 -5.07
C VAL A 20 4.82 -10.05 -4.18
N TYR A 21 5.05 -8.89 -4.77
CA TYR A 21 5.47 -7.69 -4.04
C TYR A 21 4.33 -6.70 -3.78
N GLY A 22 3.20 -6.86 -4.43
CA GLY A 22 2.06 -5.99 -4.27
C GLY A 22 0.77 -6.59 -4.79
N MET A 23 -0.32 -5.86 -4.65
CA MET A 23 -1.65 -6.26 -5.08
C MET A 23 -2.33 -5.11 -5.82
N VAL A 24 -3.23 -5.45 -6.75
CA VAL A 24 -4.14 -4.51 -7.41
C VAL A 24 -5.57 -4.94 -7.11
N GLY A 25 -6.42 -3.99 -6.77
CA GLY A 25 -7.82 -4.24 -6.50
C GLY A 25 -8.69 -3.04 -6.84
N GLU A 26 -9.99 -3.24 -6.80
CA GLU A 26 -10.98 -2.18 -7.01
C GLU A 26 -11.57 -1.70 -5.69
N LEU A 27 -11.79 -0.39 -5.59
CA LEU A 27 -12.53 0.22 -4.50
C LEU A 27 -14.03 -0.14 -4.63
N PRO A 28 -14.78 -0.14 -3.54
CA PRO A 28 -16.23 -0.38 -3.58
C PRO A 28 -17.02 0.63 -4.43
N ARG A 29 -16.44 1.81 -4.63
CA ARG A 29 -16.92 2.89 -5.50
C ARG A 29 -15.76 3.79 -5.91
N PRO A 30 -15.90 4.55 -7.01
CA PRO A 30 -14.92 5.58 -7.34
C PRO A 30 -14.77 6.60 -6.21
N MET A 31 -13.53 7.02 -5.94
CA MET A 31 -13.18 8.02 -4.94
C MET A 31 -12.25 9.08 -5.54
N ARG A 32 -12.36 10.31 -5.08
CA ARG A 32 -11.37 11.33 -5.41
C ARG A 32 -10.05 11.06 -4.69
N PRO A 33 -8.90 11.55 -5.21
CA PRO A 33 -7.60 11.37 -4.56
C PRO A 33 -7.58 11.77 -3.08
N GLU A 34 -8.22 12.89 -2.74
CA GLU A 34 -8.31 13.41 -1.37
C GLU A 34 -9.08 12.46 -0.45
N GLU A 35 -10.13 11.88 -0.96
CA GLU A 35 -10.99 10.95 -0.21
C GLU A 35 -10.26 9.63 0.05
N LEU A 36 -9.57 9.10 -0.97
CA LEU A 36 -8.73 7.92 -0.84
C LEU A 36 -7.57 8.16 0.13
N ALA A 37 -6.92 9.34 0.08
CA ALA A 37 -5.86 9.72 1.01
C ALA A 37 -6.37 9.73 2.46
N ALA A 38 -7.48 10.42 2.73
CA ALA A 38 -8.07 10.50 4.07
C ALA A 38 -8.49 9.12 4.62
N MET A 39 -9.04 8.26 3.77
CA MET A 39 -9.36 6.88 4.13
C MET A 39 -8.10 6.09 4.49
N SER A 40 -7.05 6.21 3.68
CA SER A 40 -5.78 5.51 3.90
C SER A 40 -5.03 6.06 5.12
N GLU A 41 -5.06 7.37 5.39
CA GLU A 41 -4.52 7.97 6.62
C GLU A 41 -5.18 7.39 7.87
N THR A 42 -6.49 7.25 7.84
CA THR A 42 -7.25 6.65 8.95
C THR A 42 -6.89 5.18 9.13
N ALA A 43 -6.82 4.42 8.04
CA ALA A 43 -6.55 2.98 8.07
C ALA A 43 -5.12 2.65 8.54
N LEU A 44 -4.14 3.47 8.14
CA LEU A 44 -2.73 3.25 8.44
C LEU A 44 -2.22 4.06 9.64
N ASN A 45 -3.07 4.90 10.22
CA ASN A 45 -2.72 5.82 11.31
C ASN A 45 -1.46 6.65 11.01
N THR A 46 -1.39 7.24 9.83
CA THR A 46 -0.26 8.03 9.33
C THR A 46 -0.73 9.22 8.51
N ARG A 47 0.20 9.99 7.96
CA ARG A 47 -0.09 11.03 6.96
C ARG A 47 0.32 10.55 5.58
N ILE A 48 -0.42 10.95 4.56
CA ILE A 48 -0.15 10.57 3.18
C ILE A 48 0.18 11.79 2.33
N GLN A 49 1.32 11.69 1.63
CA GLN A 49 1.60 12.57 0.49
C GLN A 49 1.09 11.89 -0.78
N TYR A 50 0.51 12.67 -1.71
CA TYR A 50 0.00 12.10 -2.94
C TYR A 50 0.05 13.07 -4.12
N VAL A 51 0.00 12.52 -5.33
CA VAL A 51 -0.15 13.28 -6.59
C VAL A 51 -1.65 13.46 -6.87
N PRO A 52 -2.17 14.69 -6.89
CA PRO A 52 -3.56 14.95 -7.26
C PRO A 52 -3.75 14.79 -8.77
N THR A 53 -4.59 13.85 -9.19
CA THR A 53 -4.84 13.58 -10.62
C THR A 53 -6.07 14.28 -11.18
N GLY A 54 -6.92 14.85 -10.31
CA GLY A 54 -8.19 15.48 -10.71
C GLY A 54 -9.23 14.51 -11.25
N ARG A 55 -8.97 13.20 -11.25
CA ARG A 55 -9.88 12.13 -11.68
C ARG A 55 -10.28 11.27 -10.48
N GLU A 56 -11.44 10.64 -10.59
CA GLU A 56 -11.85 9.61 -9.65
C GLU A 56 -11.00 8.34 -9.86
N ILE A 57 -10.78 7.61 -8.80
CA ILE A 57 -9.96 6.41 -8.69
C ILE A 57 -10.89 5.25 -8.35
N LEU A 58 -10.85 4.19 -9.13
CA LEU A 58 -11.51 2.93 -8.83
C LEU A 58 -10.49 1.82 -8.59
N THR A 59 -9.44 1.75 -9.41
CA THR A 59 -8.42 0.69 -9.36
C THR A 59 -7.18 1.19 -8.62
N VAL A 60 -6.83 0.49 -7.54
CA VAL A 60 -5.71 0.85 -6.66
C VAL A 60 -4.70 -0.29 -6.60
N ALA A 61 -3.42 0.04 -6.79
CA ALA A 61 -2.31 -0.84 -6.47
C ALA A 61 -1.76 -0.51 -5.08
N VAL A 62 -1.28 -1.51 -4.36
CA VAL A 62 -0.61 -1.35 -3.06
C VAL A 62 0.67 -2.19 -3.01
N CYS A 63 1.74 -1.60 -2.46
CA CYS A 63 2.99 -2.29 -2.15
C CYS A 63 3.62 -1.65 -0.93
N GLY A 64 3.77 -2.38 0.17
CA GLY A 64 4.36 -1.87 1.42
C GLY A 64 5.85 -1.54 1.28
N GLY A 65 6.39 -0.79 2.23
CA GLY A 65 7.79 -0.43 2.29
C GLY A 65 8.25 0.46 1.12
N ALA A 66 9.43 0.21 0.59
CA ALA A 66 10.01 0.96 -0.55
C ALA A 66 9.55 0.37 -1.90
N GLY A 67 8.24 0.35 -2.15
CA GLY A 67 7.64 -0.29 -3.31
C GLY A 67 7.56 0.55 -4.57
N SER A 68 8.06 1.80 -4.58
CA SER A 68 7.90 2.72 -5.72
C SER A 68 8.51 2.22 -7.04
N ASP A 69 9.50 1.33 -6.98
CA ASP A 69 10.11 0.70 -8.16
C ASP A 69 9.09 -0.14 -8.97
N PHE A 70 7.94 -0.53 -8.37
CA PHE A 70 6.85 -1.27 -9.03
C PHE A 70 5.77 -0.37 -9.67
N MET A 71 6.02 0.94 -9.77
CA MET A 71 5.06 1.88 -10.38
C MET A 71 4.70 1.51 -11.82
N GLY A 72 5.68 1.02 -12.59
CA GLY A 72 5.46 0.56 -13.97
C GLY A 72 4.52 -0.63 -14.05
N GLU A 73 4.66 -1.61 -13.17
CA GLU A 73 3.81 -2.79 -13.07
C GLU A 73 2.40 -2.42 -12.61
N ALA A 74 2.29 -1.49 -11.65
CA ALA A 74 1.00 -0.97 -11.21
C ALA A 74 0.23 -0.32 -12.36
N LEU A 75 0.88 0.53 -13.15
CA LEU A 75 0.30 1.15 -14.35
C LEU A 75 -0.09 0.10 -15.40
N ALA A 76 0.78 -0.86 -15.67
CA ALA A 76 0.51 -1.94 -16.62
C ALA A 76 -0.67 -2.83 -16.19
N ALA A 77 -0.92 -2.93 -14.88
CA ALA A 77 -2.08 -3.60 -14.30
C ALA A 77 -3.35 -2.72 -14.29
N GLY A 78 -3.30 -1.50 -14.79
CA GLY A 78 -4.43 -0.59 -14.90
C GLY A 78 -4.74 0.18 -13.61
N ALA A 79 -3.78 0.28 -12.68
CA ALA A 79 -3.98 1.05 -11.47
C ALA A 79 -4.07 2.56 -11.78
N GLU A 80 -5.06 3.22 -11.18
CA GLU A 80 -5.27 4.67 -11.23
C GLU A 80 -4.64 5.36 -10.03
N ALA A 81 -4.44 4.61 -8.92
CA ALA A 81 -3.65 5.01 -7.78
C ALA A 81 -2.67 3.90 -7.37
N PHE A 82 -1.53 4.30 -6.80
CA PHE A 82 -0.55 3.39 -6.23
C PHE A 82 -0.10 3.87 -4.86
N LEU A 83 -0.44 3.10 -3.82
CA LEU A 83 -0.06 3.36 -2.43
C LEU A 83 1.18 2.55 -2.07
N THR A 84 2.22 3.23 -1.60
CA THR A 84 3.47 2.62 -1.11
C THR A 84 4.00 3.35 0.13
N GLY A 85 5.06 2.85 0.73
CA GLY A 85 5.67 3.52 1.89
C GLY A 85 6.58 4.66 1.52
N GLU A 86 7.52 4.44 0.61
CA GLU A 86 8.56 5.41 0.26
C GLU A 86 8.57 5.71 -1.24
N VAL A 87 8.76 6.99 -1.56
CA VAL A 87 8.78 7.50 -2.94
C VAL A 87 9.96 8.47 -3.09
N LYS A 88 10.78 8.25 -4.11
CA LYS A 88 11.89 9.14 -4.44
C LYS A 88 11.38 10.40 -5.14
N HIS A 89 12.10 11.50 -4.98
CA HIS A 89 11.64 12.81 -5.47
C HIS A 89 11.26 12.83 -6.97
N HIS A 90 12.04 12.20 -7.82
CA HIS A 90 11.76 12.16 -9.26
C HIS A 90 10.54 11.32 -9.63
N GLU A 91 10.17 10.32 -8.81
CA GLU A 91 9.03 9.43 -9.07
C GLU A 91 7.69 10.18 -8.94
N TRP A 92 7.63 11.23 -8.12
CA TRP A 92 6.46 12.12 -8.05
C TRP A 92 6.16 12.78 -9.40
N PHE A 93 7.19 13.25 -10.10
CA PHE A 93 7.05 13.85 -11.43
C PHE A 93 6.64 12.81 -12.46
N MET A 94 7.27 11.63 -12.44
CA MET A 94 6.92 10.54 -13.34
C MET A 94 5.45 10.11 -13.17
N ALA A 95 4.98 9.98 -11.93
CA ALA A 95 3.58 9.65 -11.64
C ALA A 95 2.63 10.74 -12.15
N ALA A 96 2.96 12.01 -11.93
CA ALA A 96 2.16 13.13 -12.40
C ALA A 96 2.04 13.16 -13.94
N GLU A 97 3.15 12.94 -14.64
CA GLU A 97 3.18 12.88 -16.11
C GLU A 97 2.34 11.72 -16.66
N GLN A 98 2.29 10.58 -15.94
CA GLN A 98 1.51 9.41 -16.32
C GLN A 98 0.07 9.46 -15.81
N GLY A 99 -0.30 10.50 -15.06
CA GLY A 99 -1.64 10.64 -14.49
C GLY A 99 -1.98 9.61 -13.42
N LEU A 100 -0.96 9.06 -12.74
CA LEU A 100 -1.10 8.13 -11.63
C LEU A 100 -1.19 8.89 -10.31
N CYS A 101 -2.18 8.60 -9.49
CA CYS A 101 -2.24 9.07 -8.10
C CYS A 101 -1.25 8.26 -7.25
N LEU A 102 0.05 8.61 -7.30
CA LEU A 102 1.05 7.99 -6.44
C LEU A 102 0.89 8.52 -5.02
N MET A 103 0.92 7.61 -4.04
CA MET A 103 0.66 7.89 -2.63
C MET A 103 1.77 7.30 -1.76
N ALA A 104 2.36 8.10 -0.87
CA ALA A 104 3.38 7.68 0.09
C ALA A 104 2.87 7.79 1.52
N ALA A 105 2.88 6.67 2.25
CA ALA A 105 2.32 6.54 3.60
C ALA A 105 3.37 6.28 4.69
N GLY A 106 4.65 6.19 4.32
CA GLY A 106 5.75 5.81 5.22
C GLY A 106 5.98 4.29 5.27
N HIS A 107 7.24 3.90 5.41
CA HIS A 107 7.69 2.51 5.36
C HIS A 107 6.99 1.66 6.43
N HIS A 108 7.19 2.02 7.69
CA HIS A 108 6.62 1.30 8.82
C HIS A 108 5.08 1.21 8.75
N ALA A 109 4.40 2.32 8.44
CA ALA A 109 2.94 2.36 8.42
C ALA A 109 2.33 1.43 7.36
N THR A 110 3.04 1.15 6.28
CA THR A 110 2.56 0.23 5.22
C THR A 110 2.92 -1.23 5.46
N GLU A 111 3.91 -1.53 6.30
CA GLU A 111 4.32 -2.90 6.63
C GLU A 111 3.73 -3.40 7.95
N HIS A 112 3.64 -2.53 8.96
CA HIS A 112 3.18 -2.89 10.30
C HIS A 112 1.78 -3.54 10.35
N PRO A 113 0.78 -3.17 9.51
CA PRO A 113 -0.54 -3.80 9.52
C PRO A 113 -0.52 -5.32 9.34
N ALA A 114 0.53 -5.89 8.72
CA ALA A 114 0.69 -7.32 8.58
C ALA A 114 1.02 -8.02 9.92
N MET A 115 1.65 -7.32 10.87
CA MET A 115 2.16 -7.92 12.11
C MET A 115 1.05 -8.40 13.05
N PRO A 116 -0.02 -7.63 13.35
CA PRO A 116 -1.15 -8.13 14.14
C PRO A 116 -1.83 -9.34 13.53
N GLN A 117 -1.96 -9.37 12.19
CA GLN A 117 -2.57 -10.49 11.48
C GLN A 117 -1.69 -11.74 11.54
N LEU A 118 -0.38 -11.60 11.35
CA LEU A 118 0.57 -12.69 11.52
C LEU A 118 0.55 -13.24 12.95
N ALA A 119 0.57 -12.37 13.96
CA ALA A 119 0.48 -12.78 15.35
C ALA A 119 -0.80 -13.56 15.65
N LYS A 120 -1.94 -13.14 15.07
CA LYS A 120 -3.21 -13.87 15.20
C LYS A 120 -3.12 -15.28 14.60
N GLN A 121 -2.52 -15.41 13.42
CA GLN A 121 -2.32 -16.72 12.76
C GLN A 121 -1.40 -17.62 13.57
N LEU A 122 -0.28 -17.09 14.09
CA LEU A 122 0.66 -17.84 14.92
C LEU A 122 0.02 -18.33 16.23
N ARG A 123 -0.77 -17.48 16.91
CA ARG A 123 -1.50 -17.88 18.12
C ARG A 123 -2.50 -19.01 17.84
N ALA A 124 -3.14 -18.97 16.68
CA ALA A 124 -4.09 -20.02 16.28
C ALA A 124 -3.39 -21.33 15.91
N ALA A 125 -2.25 -21.25 15.22
CA ALA A 125 -1.51 -22.43 14.78
C ALA A 125 -0.68 -23.09 15.90
N LEU A 126 -0.26 -22.33 16.89
CA LEU A 126 0.63 -22.78 17.97
C LEU A 126 0.03 -22.46 19.36
N PRO A 127 -1.03 -23.18 19.78
CA PRO A 127 -1.66 -22.98 21.07
C PRO A 127 -0.65 -23.16 22.21
N GLY A 128 -0.56 -22.17 23.09
CA GLY A 128 0.36 -22.18 24.24
C GLY A 128 1.69 -21.49 23.99
N LEU A 129 2.02 -21.05 22.74
CA LEU A 129 3.15 -20.19 22.49
C LEU A 129 2.73 -18.71 22.74
N PRO A 130 3.38 -18.00 23.67
CA PRO A 130 3.14 -16.56 23.81
C PRO A 130 3.66 -15.84 22.57
N VAL A 131 2.78 -15.08 21.89
CA VAL A 131 3.11 -14.28 20.72
C VAL A 131 2.70 -12.84 20.99
N GLU A 132 3.64 -11.92 20.92
CA GLU A 132 3.40 -10.48 21.10
C GLU A 132 3.78 -9.73 19.83
N VAL A 133 3.08 -8.62 19.56
CA VAL A 133 3.44 -7.68 18.50
C VAL A 133 4.16 -6.52 19.16
N PHE A 134 5.38 -6.28 18.73
CA PHE A 134 6.18 -5.16 19.19
C PHE A 134 6.19 -4.05 18.14
N ASP A 135 5.79 -2.85 18.53
CA ASP A 135 5.91 -1.66 17.68
C ASP A 135 7.32 -1.08 17.85
N SER A 136 8.14 -1.28 16.83
CA SER A 136 9.56 -0.89 16.83
C SER A 136 9.83 0.40 16.03
N ASP A 137 8.82 1.13 15.59
CA ASP A 137 9.04 2.35 14.81
C ASP A 137 9.75 3.41 15.67
N PRO A 138 11.01 3.75 15.37
CA PRO A 138 11.75 4.79 16.09
C PRO A 138 11.34 6.19 15.63
N ALA A 139 10.68 6.31 14.47
CA ALA A 139 10.27 7.57 13.92
C ALA A 139 8.94 8.03 14.53
N ARG A 140 8.82 9.33 14.75
CA ARG A 140 7.57 9.98 15.15
C ARG A 140 7.37 11.21 14.30
N TRP A 141 6.15 11.43 13.86
CA TRP A 141 5.79 12.70 13.24
C TRP A 141 5.85 13.79 14.30
N GLY A 142 6.71 14.78 14.09
CA GLY A 142 6.71 15.99 14.93
C GLY A 142 5.34 16.65 14.88
N GLY A 143 4.78 16.98 16.05
CA GLY A 143 3.55 17.77 16.10
C GLY A 143 3.79 19.14 15.46
N ILE A 144 2.88 19.58 14.59
CA ILE A 144 2.79 20.95 14.12
C ILE A 144 1.89 21.70 15.08
#